data_e8cf07b0cadb3d1d2013552d29f49360
#
_entry.id   e8cf07b0cadb3d1d2013552d29f49360
#
_cell.length_a   1.000
_cell.length_b   1.000
_cell.length_c   1.000
_cell.angle_alpha   90.00
_cell.angle_beta   90.00
_cell.angle_gamma   90.00
#
_symmetry.space_group_name_H-M   'P 1'
#
loop_
_entity.id
_entity.type
_entity.pdbx_description
1 polymer ?
#
loop_
_entity_poly.entity_id
_entity_poly.type
_entity_poly.pdbx_seq_one_letter_code
_entity_poly.pdbx_strand_id
1 'polypeptide(L)'
;MAEKTFDVVALGELLIDFTENGFSRQDNPLFEANPGGAPCNVLAMLRKLGRSCAFAGKVGDDMFGQQLRAVVEEAGICGDYLVTDRNARTTLAFVKKLPNGDRDFSFFRNPGADMMLTEAEVPGEVIGGSRIFHFGTLSMTHEGVRRATRHAVGCARMGGALVSFDPNLRPPLWESLEEAREQIAYGLSQCDILKIADNELEFMTGETDLDKGAAALRQQYPNIRLFNVTAGPEGSCSYYEDKRVFVPACKLGGTIETTGAGDTFCACVLNFVLEHGLDGLAEEDLTAMLRFANTAAYLVTTRKGAIRSMPEREQVEALL
;
A
#
# COMPACT_ATOMS: atom_id res chain seq x y z
N MET A 1 -29.78 -1.37 -3.35
CA MET A 1 -28.38 -1.04 -3.65
C MET A 1 -27.85 -2.13 -4.56
N ALA A 2 -27.13 -1.79 -5.63
CA ALA A 2 -26.48 -2.81 -6.46
C ALA A 2 -25.48 -3.61 -5.60
N GLU A 3 -25.39 -4.92 -5.85
CA GLU A 3 -24.43 -5.78 -5.16
C GLU A 3 -23.00 -5.32 -5.50
N LYS A 4 -22.17 -5.11 -4.48
CA LYS A 4 -20.77 -4.66 -4.67
C LYS A 4 -19.96 -5.83 -5.24
N THR A 5 -19.26 -5.60 -6.36
CA THR A 5 -18.58 -6.65 -7.13
C THR A 5 -17.32 -7.16 -6.42
N PHE A 6 -16.58 -6.27 -5.75
CA PHE A 6 -15.36 -6.57 -5.00
C PHE A 6 -15.39 -5.91 -3.63
N ASP A 7 -14.76 -6.56 -2.64
CA ASP A 7 -14.51 -5.94 -1.35
C ASP A 7 -13.53 -4.78 -1.50
N VAL A 8 -12.39 -5.00 -2.19
CA VAL A 8 -11.38 -3.98 -2.41
C VAL A 8 -10.90 -3.97 -3.86
N VAL A 9 -10.88 -2.79 -4.46
CA VAL A 9 -10.16 -2.53 -5.72
C VAL A 9 -8.99 -1.60 -5.39
N ALA A 10 -7.78 -1.94 -5.84
CA ALA A 10 -6.62 -1.08 -5.70
C ALA A 10 -6.06 -0.67 -7.06
N LEU A 11 -5.58 0.58 -7.15
CA LEU A 11 -4.89 1.11 -8.32
C LEU A 11 -3.49 1.58 -7.94
N GLY A 12 -2.51 1.21 -8.76
CA GLY A 12 -1.15 1.70 -8.60
C GLY A 12 -0.12 0.93 -9.37
N GLU A 13 1.11 0.98 -8.87
CA GLU A 13 2.25 0.30 -9.45
C GLU A 13 2.24 -1.20 -9.15
N LEU A 14 2.78 -1.95 -10.11
CA LEU A 14 3.16 -3.35 -9.97
C LEU A 14 4.51 -3.51 -10.67
N LEU A 15 5.52 -3.99 -9.95
CA LEU A 15 6.92 -3.93 -10.36
C LEU A 15 7.71 -5.13 -9.83
N ILE A 16 8.97 -5.24 -10.26
CA ILE A 16 9.92 -6.21 -9.70
C ILE A 16 10.93 -5.49 -8.81
N ASP A 17 11.01 -5.90 -7.56
CA ASP A 17 12.07 -5.53 -6.61
C ASP A 17 13.21 -6.53 -6.70
N PHE A 18 14.35 -6.13 -7.26
CA PHE A 18 15.58 -6.90 -7.25
C PHE A 18 16.32 -6.68 -5.93
N THR A 19 16.22 -7.63 -5.01
CA THR A 19 16.93 -7.59 -3.72
C THR A 19 18.21 -8.40 -3.77
N GLU A 20 19.30 -7.83 -3.22
CA GLU A 20 20.59 -8.52 -3.17
C GLU A 20 20.49 -9.83 -2.37
N ASN A 21 20.93 -10.92 -2.97
CA ASN A 21 20.85 -12.29 -2.41
C ASN A 21 22.19 -13.01 -2.50
N GLY A 22 23.26 -12.38 -1.94
CA GLY A 22 24.61 -12.94 -1.90
C GLY A 22 25.41 -12.78 -3.19
N PHE A 23 26.43 -13.63 -3.36
CA PHE A 23 27.38 -13.57 -4.47
C PHE A 23 27.48 -14.90 -5.21
N SER A 24 27.75 -14.83 -6.51
CA SER A 24 28.05 -16.01 -7.33
C SER A 24 29.44 -16.56 -7.02
N ARG A 25 29.79 -17.74 -7.60
CA ARG A 25 31.15 -18.31 -7.51
C ARG A 25 32.23 -17.42 -8.13
N GLN A 26 31.85 -16.44 -8.95
CA GLN A 26 32.74 -15.47 -9.60
C GLN A 26 32.74 -14.12 -8.88
N ASP A 27 32.21 -14.05 -7.65
CA ASP A 27 32.08 -12.84 -6.83
C ASP A 27 31.21 -11.74 -7.47
N ASN A 28 30.27 -12.11 -8.34
CA ASN A 28 29.27 -11.20 -8.86
C ASN A 28 28.05 -11.16 -7.92
N PRO A 29 27.45 -9.99 -7.64
CA PRO A 29 26.23 -9.91 -6.83
C PRO A 29 25.08 -10.65 -7.50
N LEU A 30 24.34 -11.41 -6.69
CA LEU A 30 23.11 -12.08 -7.12
C LEU A 30 21.91 -11.28 -6.63
N PHE A 31 20.89 -11.20 -7.46
CA PHE A 31 19.64 -10.53 -7.13
C PHE A 31 18.47 -11.50 -7.26
N GLU A 32 17.58 -11.45 -6.28
CA GLU A 32 16.29 -12.14 -6.30
C GLU A 32 15.22 -11.20 -6.83
N ALA A 33 14.50 -11.64 -7.87
CA ALA A 33 13.44 -10.87 -8.50
C ALA A 33 12.12 -11.08 -7.72
N ASN A 34 11.78 -10.15 -6.84
CA ASN A 34 10.59 -10.21 -6.00
C ASN A 34 9.46 -9.37 -6.62
N PRO A 35 8.31 -9.98 -6.94
CA PRO A 35 7.11 -9.26 -7.31
C PRO A 35 6.64 -8.38 -6.16
N GLY A 36 6.35 -7.10 -6.44
CA GLY A 36 5.96 -6.11 -5.45
C GLY A 36 5.17 -4.96 -6.07
N GLY A 37 4.85 -3.99 -5.24
CA GLY A 37 4.00 -2.85 -5.52
C GLY A 37 3.01 -2.68 -4.38
N ALA A 38 3.05 -1.52 -3.70
CA ALA A 38 2.32 -1.35 -2.45
C ALA A 38 0.82 -1.68 -2.56
N PRO A 39 0.07 -1.20 -3.58
CA PRO A 39 -1.35 -1.52 -3.68
C PRO A 39 -1.61 -3.02 -3.90
N CYS A 40 -0.75 -3.70 -4.66
CA CYS A 40 -0.89 -5.14 -4.87
C CYS A 40 -0.52 -5.95 -3.62
N ASN A 41 0.46 -5.49 -2.83
CA ASN A 41 0.80 -6.09 -1.53
C ASN A 41 -0.40 -6.02 -0.56
N VAL A 42 -1.10 -4.88 -0.51
CA VAL A 42 -2.35 -4.72 0.26
C VAL A 42 -3.39 -5.76 -0.17
N LEU A 43 -3.61 -5.91 -1.49
CA LEU A 43 -4.57 -6.88 -2.00
C LEU A 43 -4.16 -8.33 -1.69
N ALA A 44 -2.87 -8.66 -1.77
CA ALA A 44 -2.38 -10.00 -1.47
C ALA A 44 -2.67 -10.40 -0.01
N MET A 45 -2.45 -9.49 0.95
CA MET A 45 -2.83 -9.73 2.34
C MET A 45 -4.35 -9.85 2.52
N LEU A 46 -5.14 -8.99 1.87
CA LEU A 46 -6.60 -9.08 1.90
C LEU A 46 -7.11 -10.42 1.34
N ARG A 47 -6.45 -10.98 0.32
CA ARG A 47 -6.77 -12.33 -0.17
C ARG A 47 -6.52 -13.41 0.88
N LYS A 48 -5.43 -13.31 1.67
CA LYS A 48 -5.17 -14.20 2.82
C LYS A 48 -6.25 -14.09 3.91
N LEU A 49 -6.90 -12.92 3.99
CA LEU A 49 -8.02 -12.68 4.89
C LEU A 49 -9.39 -13.02 4.28
N GLY A 50 -9.43 -13.65 3.09
CA GLY A 50 -10.65 -14.15 2.44
C GLY A 50 -11.45 -13.09 1.67
N ARG A 51 -10.89 -11.90 1.37
CA ARG A 51 -11.57 -10.81 0.68
C ARG A 51 -11.51 -10.96 -0.84
N SER A 52 -12.57 -10.53 -1.53
CA SER A 52 -12.58 -10.43 -2.98
C SER A 52 -11.86 -9.15 -3.44
N CYS A 53 -10.83 -9.30 -4.29
CA CYS A 53 -9.94 -8.20 -4.66
C CYS A 53 -9.70 -8.12 -6.16
N ALA A 54 -9.59 -6.89 -6.70
CA ALA A 54 -9.16 -6.63 -8.06
C ALA A 54 -8.05 -5.57 -8.11
N PHE A 55 -7.10 -5.74 -9.02
CA PHE A 55 -5.99 -4.81 -9.22
C PHE A 55 -6.12 -4.09 -10.55
N ALA A 56 -6.06 -2.76 -10.54
CA ALA A 56 -5.99 -1.89 -11.71
C ALA A 56 -4.59 -1.29 -11.82
N GLY A 57 -3.94 -1.51 -12.95
CA GLY A 57 -2.57 -1.02 -13.18
C GLY A 57 -2.06 -1.38 -14.55
N LYS A 58 -0.76 -1.17 -14.78
CA LYS A 58 -0.15 -1.42 -16.08
C LYS A 58 1.26 -1.98 -15.96
N VAL A 59 1.57 -3.01 -16.75
CA VAL A 59 2.89 -3.65 -16.84
C VAL A 59 3.34 -3.70 -18.29
N GLY A 60 4.64 -3.90 -18.55
CA GLY A 60 5.18 -4.01 -19.90
C GLY A 60 4.84 -5.34 -20.58
N ASP A 61 4.88 -5.34 -21.93
CA ASP A 61 4.89 -6.55 -22.74
C ASP A 61 6.30 -7.16 -22.74
N ASP A 62 6.68 -7.71 -21.60
CA ASP A 62 8.00 -8.30 -21.35
C ASP A 62 7.91 -9.46 -20.34
N MET A 63 9.04 -10.15 -20.12
CA MET A 63 9.10 -11.31 -19.23
C MET A 63 8.67 -10.99 -17.79
N PHE A 64 8.94 -9.76 -17.32
CA PHE A 64 8.59 -9.34 -15.97
C PHE A 64 7.10 -9.00 -15.86
N GLY A 65 6.51 -8.38 -16.88
CA GLY A 65 5.07 -8.15 -16.95
C GLY A 65 4.28 -9.47 -16.96
N GLN A 66 4.77 -10.49 -17.69
CA GLN A 66 4.19 -11.83 -17.67
C GLN A 66 4.31 -12.50 -16.30
N GLN A 67 5.47 -12.39 -15.64
CA GLN A 67 5.69 -12.89 -14.28
C GLN A 67 4.74 -12.21 -13.28
N LEU A 68 4.59 -10.89 -13.35
CA LEU A 68 3.73 -10.13 -12.45
C LEU A 68 2.25 -10.51 -12.62
N ARG A 69 1.80 -10.69 -13.87
CA ARG A 69 0.44 -11.15 -14.16
C ARG A 69 0.18 -12.53 -13.54
N ALA A 70 1.11 -13.46 -13.72
CA ALA A 70 1.00 -14.80 -13.14
C ALA A 70 0.93 -14.76 -11.61
N VAL A 71 1.70 -13.87 -10.96
CA VAL A 71 1.69 -13.71 -9.49
C VAL A 71 0.36 -13.10 -8.98
N VAL A 72 -0.23 -12.16 -9.70
CA VAL A 72 -1.56 -11.61 -9.38
C VAL A 72 -2.62 -12.72 -9.41
N GLU A 73 -2.59 -13.55 -10.44
CA GLU A 73 -3.49 -14.71 -10.57
C GLU A 73 -3.24 -15.76 -9.48
N GLU A 74 -1.97 -16.10 -9.21
CA GLU A 74 -1.56 -17.03 -8.14
C GLU A 74 -2.04 -16.57 -6.76
N ALA A 75 -2.00 -15.26 -6.49
CA ALA A 75 -2.51 -14.65 -5.27
C ALA A 75 -4.05 -14.63 -5.19
N GLY A 76 -4.74 -15.03 -6.26
CA GLY A 76 -6.20 -15.02 -6.34
C GLY A 76 -6.79 -13.61 -6.47
N ILE A 77 -5.99 -12.63 -6.91
CA ILE A 77 -6.43 -11.26 -7.19
C ILE A 77 -6.95 -11.23 -8.63
N CYS A 78 -8.11 -10.60 -8.87
CA CYS A 78 -8.62 -10.40 -10.23
C CYS A 78 -7.66 -9.46 -11.00
N GLY A 79 -7.02 -9.98 -12.05
CA GLY A 79 -6.08 -9.30 -12.92
C GLY A 79 -6.67 -8.80 -14.24
N ASP A 80 -7.98 -8.83 -14.43
CA ASP A 80 -8.64 -8.44 -15.68
C ASP A 80 -8.40 -6.97 -16.03
N TYR A 81 -8.08 -6.15 -15.02
CA TYR A 81 -7.82 -4.71 -15.15
C TYR A 81 -6.33 -4.36 -15.12
N LEU A 82 -5.46 -5.37 -15.18
CA LEU A 82 -4.02 -5.21 -15.35
C LEU A 82 -3.70 -5.10 -16.85
N VAL A 83 -3.46 -3.89 -17.33
CA VAL A 83 -3.19 -3.58 -18.73
C VAL A 83 -1.75 -3.94 -19.11
N THR A 84 -1.53 -4.33 -20.37
CA THR A 84 -0.19 -4.57 -20.92
C THR A 84 0.21 -3.44 -21.85
N ASP A 85 1.34 -2.79 -21.60
CA ASP A 85 1.92 -1.76 -22.47
C ASP A 85 2.96 -2.38 -23.43
N ARG A 86 2.84 -2.10 -24.73
CA ARG A 86 3.78 -2.60 -25.75
C ARG A 86 4.98 -1.69 -25.97
N ASN A 87 4.92 -0.45 -25.49
CA ASN A 87 5.93 0.58 -25.74
C ASN A 87 6.81 0.87 -24.53
N ALA A 88 6.25 0.74 -23.32
CA ALA A 88 6.98 0.92 -22.05
C ALA A 88 7.29 -0.44 -21.42
N ARG A 89 8.42 -0.51 -20.69
CA ARG A 89 8.86 -1.72 -19.99
C ARG A 89 8.29 -1.76 -18.57
N THR A 90 8.19 -2.97 -18.05
CA THR A 90 7.86 -3.17 -16.63
C THR A 90 8.88 -2.44 -15.75
N THR A 91 8.40 -1.70 -14.76
CA THR A 91 9.24 -1.01 -13.79
C THR A 91 10.05 -2.00 -12.97
N LEU A 92 11.33 -1.69 -12.78
CA LEU A 92 12.25 -2.45 -11.92
C LEU A 92 12.81 -1.54 -10.85
N ALA A 93 12.93 -2.06 -9.63
CA ALA A 93 13.65 -1.43 -8.53
C ALA A 93 14.79 -2.34 -8.08
N PHE A 94 15.99 -1.81 -7.91
CA PHE A 94 17.11 -2.52 -7.31
C PHE A 94 17.29 -2.02 -5.89
N VAL A 95 17.28 -2.96 -4.94
CA VAL A 95 17.38 -2.68 -3.51
C VAL A 95 18.69 -3.22 -2.99
N LYS A 96 19.56 -2.33 -2.55
CA LYS A 96 20.84 -2.64 -1.91
C LYS A 96 20.75 -2.39 -0.42
N LYS A 97 21.14 -3.37 0.39
CA LYS A 97 21.29 -3.17 1.84
C LYS A 97 22.60 -2.43 2.12
N LEU A 98 22.52 -1.34 2.86
CA LEU A 98 23.69 -0.58 3.31
C LEU A 98 24.24 -1.17 4.62
N PRO A 99 25.55 -0.95 4.93
CA PRO A 99 26.17 -1.47 6.15
C PRO A 99 25.53 -0.98 7.46
N ASN A 100 24.87 0.18 7.42
CA ASN A 100 24.13 0.75 8.55
C ASN A 100 22.73 0.15 8.75
N GLY A 101 22.33 -0.83 7.91
CA GLY A 101 21.01 -1.46 7.92
C GLY A 101 19.95 -0.74 7.10
N ASP A 102 20.28 0.40 6.52
CA ASP A 102 19.43 1.18 5.62
C ASP A 102 19.42 0.56 4.21
N ARG A 103 18.58 1.08 3.32
CA ARG A 103 18.41 0.60 1.95
C ARG A 103 18.61 1.73 0.96
N ASP A 104 19.34 1.41 -0.10
CA ASP A 104 19.48 2.26 -1.28
C ASP A 104 18.64 1.67 -2.42
N PHE A 105 17.88 2.54 -3.10
CA PHE A 105 16.98 2.17 -4.17
C PHE A 105 17.40 2.79 -5.49
N SER A 106 17.54 1.96 -6.52
CA SER A 106 17.74 2.41 -7.90
C SER A 106 16.55 1.98 -8.74
N PHE A 107 15.78 2.95 -9.23
CA PHE A 107 14.59 2.70 -10.05
C PHE A 107 14.88 2.77 -11.54
N PHE A 108 14.46 1.76 -12.28
CA PHE A 108 14.41 1.75 -13.74
C PHE A 108 12.94 1.96 -14.17
N ARG A 109 12.53 3.25 -14.15
CA ARG A 109 11.14 3.71 -14.33
C ARG A 109 11.11 5.03 -15.13
N ASN A 110 11.72 5.04 -16.33
CA ASN A 110 11.80 6.28 -17.11
C ASN A 110 11.53 6.06 -18.63
N PRO A 111 10.25 6.02 -19.07
CA PRO A 111 9.08 5.72 -18.25
C PRO A 111 8.94 4.22 -17.97
N GLY A 112 8.39 3.89 -16.81
CA GLY A 112 7.87 2.54 -16.53
C GLY A 112 6.46 2.38 -17.09
N ALA A 113 6.04 1.15 -17.39
CA ALA A 113 4.71 0.88 -17.92
C ALA A 113 3.59 1.35 -16.97
N ASP A 114 3.80 1.25 -15.66
CA ASP A 114 2.86 1.72 -14.63
C ASP A 114 2.57 3.23 -14.72
N MET A 115 3.54 4.04 -15.19
CA MET A 115 3.36 5.48 -15.44
C MET A 115 2.48 5.78 -16.65
N MET A 116 2.30 4.80 -17.54
CA MET A 116 1.58 4.95 -18.81
C MET A 116 0.09 4.56 -18.72
N LEU A 117 -0.42 4.29 -17.52
CA LEU A 117 -1.86 4.05 -17.34
C LEU A 117 -2.63 5.33 -17.65
N THR A 118 -3.68 5.20 -18.48
CA THR A 118 -4.52 6.32 -18.92
C THR A 118 -5.91 6.28 -18.26
N GLU A 119 -6.63 7.41 -18.27
CA GLU A 119 -7.99 7.50 -17.77
C GLU A 119 -8.95 6.51 -18.47
N ALA A 120 -8.77 6.30 -19.78
CA ALA A 120 -9.60 5.38 -20.56
C ALA A 120 -9.40 3.89 -20.20
N GLU A 121 -8.28 3.55 -19.56
CA GLU A 121 -7.96 2.19 -19.11
C GLU A 121 -8.40 1.93 -17.66
N VAL A 122 -8.86 2.97 -16.95
CA VAL A 122 -9.37 2.84 -15.58
C VAL A 122 -10.74 2.15 -15.59
N PRO A 123 -10.93 1.06 -14.83
CA PRO A 123 -12.22 0.35 -14.75
C PRO A 123 -13.18 1.08 -13.80
N GLY A 124 -13.67 2.26 -14.20
CA GLY A 124 -14.42 3.18 -13.34
C GLY A 124 -15.67 2.58 -12.71
N GLU A 125 -16.46 1.75 -13.47
CA GLU A 125 -17.65 1.07 -12.96
C GLU A 125 -17.31 0.03 -11.87
N VAL A 126 -16.20 -0.70 -12.05
CA VAL A 126 -15.73 -1.70 -11.09
C VAL A 126 -15.24 -1.03 -9.80
N ILE A 127 -14.49 0.07 -9.94
CA ILE A 127 -14.02 0.87 -8.81
C ILE A 127 -15.20 1.45 -8.04
N GLY A 128 -16.17 2.10 -8.70
CA GLY A 128 -17.38 2.62 -8.06
C GLY A 128 -18.26 1.53 -7.46
N GLY A 129 -18.26 0.33 -8.06
CA GLY A 129 -18.94 -0.86 -7.56
C GLY A 129 -18.22 -1.60 -6.43
N SER A 130 -17.03 -1.20 -6.00
CA SER A 130 -16.31 -1.81 -4.88
C SER A 130 -16.78 -1.27 -3.52
N ARG A 131 -16.47 -2.00 -2.42
CA ARG A 131 -16.71 -1.50 -1.07
C ARG A 131 -15.65 -0.49 -0.65
N ILE A 132 -14.38 -0.77 -0.97
CA ILE A 132 -13.23 0.11 -0.71
C ILE A 132 -12.41 0.24 -1.99
N PHE A 133 -12.00 1.46 -2.31
CA PHE A 133 -10.98 1.76 -3.30
C PHE A 133 -9.69 2.19 -2.59
N HIS A 134 -8.57 1.56 -2.93
CA HIS A 134 -7.26 1.84 -2.31
C HIS A 134 -6.25 2.34 -3.33
N PHE A 135 -5.45 3.35 -2.97
CA PHE A 135 -4.37 3.87 -3.79
C PHE A 135 -3.24 4.47 -2.94
N GLY A 136 -2.07 4.66 -3.58
CA GLY A 136 -0.92 5.33 -3.01
C GLY A 136 -0.39 6.44 -3.93
N THR A 137 0.78 7.01 -3.62
CA THR A 137 1.31 8.15 -4.37
C THR A 137 2.20 7.78 -5.55
N LEU A 138 2.66 6.54 -5.70
CA LEU A 138 3.50 6.16 -6.84
C LEU A 138 2.75 6.29 -8.17
N SER A 139 1.44 6.07 -8.17
CA SER A 139 0.56 6.34 -9.32
C SER A 139 0.23 7.84 -9.52
N MET A 140 0.89 8.73 -8.78
CA MET A 140 0.72 10.18 -8.89
C MET A 140 2.02 10.92 -9.23
N THR A 141 3.13 10.19 -9.44
CA THR A 141 4.46 10.75 -9.74
C THR A 141 4.61 11.29 -11.17
N HIS A 142 3.67 11.00 -12.07
CA HIS A 142 3.69 11.45 -13.47
C HIS A 142 2.30 11.87 -13.91
N GLU A 143 2.20 12.93 -14.72
CA GLU A 143 0.92 13.56 -15.06
C GLU A 143 -0.11 12.60 -15.66
N GLY A 144 0.31 11.70 -16.55
CA GLY A 144 -0.60 10.74 -17.21
C GLY A 144 -1.29 9.84 -16.21
N VAL A 145 -0.52 9.09 -15.41
CA VAL A 145 -1.05 8.17 -14.40
C VAL A 145 -1.71 8.92 -13.23
N ARG A 146 -1.28 10.14 -12.93
CA ARG A 146 -1.94 11.03 -11.95
C ARG A 146 -3.38 11.33 -12.34
N ARG A 147 -3.63 11.67 -13.61
CA ARG A 147 -4.99 11.88 -14.13
C ARG A 147 -5.82 10.60 -14.03
N ALA A 148 -5.26 9.45 -14.41
CA ALA A 148 -5.92 8.16 -14.27
C ALA A 148 -6.27 7.85 -12.81
N THR A 149 -5.37 8.11 -11.87
CA THR A 149 -5.60 7.91 -10.42
C THR A 149 -6.70 8.85 -9.91
N ARG A 150 -6.68 10.13 -10.28
CA ARG A 150 -7.73 11.09 -9.89
C ARG A 150 -9.09 10.73 -10.48
N HIS A 151 -9.13 10.25 -11.72
CA HIS A 151 -10.35 9.72 -12.32
C HIS A 151 -10.88 8.51 -11.53
N ALA A 152 -10.02 7.58 -11.15
CA ALA A 152 -10.38 6.42 -10.33
C ALA A 152 -10.97 6.83 -8.97
N VAL A 153 -10.34 7.79 -8.27
CA VAL A 153 -10.86 8.38 -7.02
C VAL A 153 -12.25 8.99 -7.23
N GLY A 154 -12.45 9.72 -8.34
CA GLY A 154 -13.77 10.29 -8.71
C GLY A 154 -14.83 9.20 -8.90
N CYS A 155 -14.49 8.10 -9.59
CA CYS A 155 -15.38 6.94 -9.78
C CYS A 155 -15.74 6.28 -8.44
N ALA A 156 -14.76 6.08 -7.55
CA ALA A 156 -14.99 5.54 -6.21
C ALA A 156 -15.98 6.37 -5.41
N ARG A 157 -15.76 7.69 -5.37
CA ARG A 157 -16.62 8.65 -4.66
C ARG A 157 -18.05 8.67 -5.23
N MET A 158 -18.20 8.72 -6.55
CA MET A 158 -19.51 8.70 -7.21
C MET A 158 -20.27 7.37 -6.95
N GLY A 159 -19.55 6.26 -6.88
CA GLY A 159 -20.13 4.94 -6.59
C GLY A 159 -20.35 4.66 -5.11
N GLY A 160 -19.97 5.57 -4.21
CA GLY A 160 -20.10 5.43 -2.76
C GLY A 160 -19.18 4.35 -2.17
N ALA A 161 -18.02 4.11 -2.80
CA ALA A 161 -16.95 3.31 -2.20
C ALA A 161 -16.22 4.15 -1.14
N LEU A 162 -15.79 3.53 -0.05
CA LEU A 162 -14.84 4.16 0.87
C LEU A 162 -13.48 4.30 0.18
N VAL A 163 -12.82 5.42 0.37
CA VAL A 163 -11.50 5.68 -0.21
C VAL A 163 -10.43 5.47 0.85
N SER A 164 -9.51 4.54 0.59
CA SER A 164 -8.32 4.28 1.42
C SER A 164 -7.07 4.83 0.76
N PHE A 165 -6.24 5.49 1.53
CA PHE A 165 -5.00 6.10 1.07
C PHE A 165 -3.82 5.75 1.97
N ASP A 166 -2.71 5.36 1.33
CA ASP A 166 -1.38 5.23 1.95
C ASP A 166 -0.41 6.05 1.09
N PRO A 167 0.16 7.17 1.58
CA PRO A 167 1.11 7.97 0.81
C PRO A 167 2.25 7.12 0.25
N ASN A 168 2.82 6.26 1.06
CA ASN A 168 3.92 5.37 0.69
C ASN A 168 5.01 6.11 -0.10
N LEU A 169 5.42 7.26 0.44
CA LEU A 169 6.33 8.23 -0.19
C LEU A 169 7.67 7.60 -0.55
N ARG A 170 8.07 7.79 -1.79
CA ARG A 170 9.41 7.43 -2.30
C ARG A 170 10.06 8.69 -2.88
N PRO A 171 10.79 9.48 -2.07
CA PRO A 171 11.37 10.77 -2.49
C PRO A 171 12.13 10.72 -3.82
N PRO A 172 12.94 9.68 -4.13
CA PRO A 172 13.70 9.63 -5.39
C PRO A 172 12.85 9.53 -6.67
N LEU A 173 11.53 9.27 -6.56
CA LEU A 173 10.62 9.13 -7.71
C LEU A 173 9.90 10.44 -8.07
N TRP A 174 10.14 11.50 -7.34
CA TRP A 174 9.49 12.80 -7.53
C TRP A 174 10.44 13.81 -8.15
N GLU A 175 9.90 14.70 -8.98
CA GLU A 175 10.68 15.82 -9.54
C GLU A 175 11.06 16.83 -8.44
N SER A 176 10.15 17.03 -7.47
CA SER A 176 10.40 17.81 -6.27
C SER A 176 9.62 17.29 -5.06
N LEU A 177 10.08 17.61 -3.85
CA LEU A 177 9.35 17.29 -2.62
C LEU A 177 8.09 18.13 -2.45
N GLU A 178 8.04 19.32 -3.05
CA GLU A 178 6.85 20.17 -3.11
C GLU A 178 5.74 19.49 -3.91
N GLU A 179 6.07 18.94 -5.08
CA GLU A 179 5.12 18.15 -5.88
C GLU A 179 4.62 16.93 -5.11
N ALA A 180 5.52 16.19 -4.45
CA ALA A 180 5.14 15.08 -3.59
C ALA A 180 4.13 15.51 -2.51
N ARG A 181 4.40 16.63 -1.84
CA ARG A 181 3.52 17.20 -0.81
C ARG A 181 2.15 17.55 -1.35
N GLU A 182 2.08 18.18 -2.53
CA GLU A 182 0.81 18.51 -3.19
C GLU A 182 -0.02 17.25 -3.51
N GLN A 183 0.62 16.18 -4.01
CA GLN A 183 -0.10 14.96 -4.35
C GLN A 183 -0.52 14.17 -3.11
N ILE A 184 0.28 14.18 -2.04
CA ILE A 184 -0.14 13.63 -0.74
C ILE A 184 -1.33 14.43 -0.20
N ALA A 185 -1.28 15.76 -0.24
CA ALA A 185 -2.37 16.63 0.18
C ALA A 185 -3.68 16.34 -0.59
N TYR A 186 -3.58 16.08 -1.91
CA TYR A 186 -4.73 15.60 -2.67
C TYR A 186 -5.28 14.28 -2.12
N GLY A 187 -4.43 13.27 -1.90
CA GLY A 187 -4.85 11.98 -1.34
C GLY A 187 -5.55 12.13 0.01
N LEU A 188 -4.97 12.93 0.91
CA LEU A 188 -5.54 13.25 2.22
C LEU A 188 -6.92 13.91 2.11
N SER A 189 -7.13 14.80 1.13
CA SER A 189 -8.42 15.47 0.92
C SER A 189 -9.51 14.54 0.38
N GLN A 190 -9.15 13.37 -0.13
CA GLN A 190 -10.09 12.44 -0.76
C GLN A 190 -10.39 11.19 0.07
N CYS A 191 -9.53 10.83 1.01
CA CYS A 191 -9.66 9.54 1.71
C CYS A 191 -10.58 9.60 2.94
N ASP A 192 -11.23 8.47 3.21
CA ASP A 192 -11.99 8.19 4.43
C ASP A 192 -11.13 7.42 5.43
N ILE A 193 -10.21 6.59 4.94
CA ILE A 193 -9.30 5.74 5.71
C ILE A 193 -7.87 6.11 5.32
N LEU A 194 -7.09 6.57 6.28
CA LEU A 194 -5.68 6.90 6.11
C LEU A 194 -4.80 5.92 6.87
N LYS A 195 -3.78 5.40 6.20
CA LYS A 195 -2.57 4.89 6.85
C LYS A 195 -1.40 5.77 6.40
N ILE A 196 -0.60 6.23 7.34
CA ILE A 196 0.58 7.06 7.09
C ILE A 196 1.72 6.61 8.02
N ALA A 197 2.96 6.65 7.54
CA ALA A 197 4.12 6.42 8.39
C ALA A 197 4.48 7.68 9.18
N ASP A 198 5.19 7.52 10.30
CA ASP A 198 5.65 8.62 11.17
C ASP A 198 6.50 9.65 10.42
N ASN A 199 7.43 9.20 9.60
CA ASN A 199 8.27 10.07 8.76
C ASN A 199 7.46 10.80 7.67
N GLU A 200 6.39 10.21 7.16
CA GLU A 200 5.48 10.86 6.21
C GLU A 200 4.59 11.89 6.90
N LEU A 201 4.16 11.58 8.13
CA LEU A 201 3.44 12.52 8.98
C LEU A 201 4.31 13.75 9.28
N GLU A 202 5.57 13.53 9.68
CA GLU A 202 6.55 14.61 9.86
C GLU A 202 6.78 15.38 8.57
N PHE A 203 6.93 14.72 7.45
CA PHE A 203 7.08 15.34 6.13
C PHE A 203 5.91 16.28 5.80
N MET A 204 4.68 15.91 6.14
CA MET A 204 3.49 16.71 5.84
C MET A 204 3.29 17.87 6.82
N THR A 205 3.64 17.69 8.09
CA THR A 205 3.29 18.62 9.17
C THR A 205 4.46 19.40 9.74
N GLY A 206 5.68 18.87 9.62
CA GLY A 206 6.85 19.36 10.32
C GLY A 206 6.92 18.96 11.81
N GLU A 207 5.95 18.16 12.28
CA GLU A 207 5.85 17.73 13.68
C GLU A 207 6.40 16.31 13.84
N THR A 208 7.33 16.13 14.78
CA THR A 208 7.90 14.81 15.14
C THR A 208 7.03 14.09 16.20
N ASP A 209 6.22 14.82 16.92
CA ASP A 209 5.25 14.28 17.87
C ASP A 209 4.01 13.77 17.12
N LEU A 210 3.72 12.46 17.24
CA LEU A 210 2.63 11.83 16.49
C LEU A 210 1.26 12.45 16.79
N ASP A 211 0.99 12.82 18.05
CA ASP A 211 -0.31 13.36 18.44
C ASP A 211 -0.50 14.77 17.88
N LYS A 212 0.54 15.60 17.89
CA LYS A 212 0.50 16.95 17.30
C LYS A 212 0.37 16.89 15.77
N GLY A 213 1.16 16.03 15.13
CA GLY A 213 1.09 15.82 13.69
C GLY A 213 -0.30 15.32 13.27
N ALA A 214 -0.82 14.31 13.96
CA ALA A 214 -2.15 13.78 13.70
C ALA A 214 -3.25 14.84 13.92
N ALA A 215 -3.16 15.64 14.99
CA ALA A 215 -4.11 16.72 15.24
C ALA A 215 -4.09 17.76 14.12
N ALA A 216 -2.91 18.17 13.65
CA ALA A 216 -2.76 19.12 12.54
C ALA A 216 -3.40 18.59 11.24
N LEU A 217 -3.12 17.33 10.86
CA LEU A 217 -3.72 16.75 9.65
C LEU A 217 -5.23 16.56 9.79
N ARG A 218 -5.73 16.10 10.93
CA ARG A 218 -7.17 15.92 11.16
C ARG A 218 -7.94 17.25 11.15
N GLN A 219 -7.32 18.32 11.62
CA GLN A 219 -7.90 19.66 11.53
C GLN A 219 -8.00 20.13 10.06
N GLN A 220 -6.97 19.85 9.26
CA GLN A 220 -6.91 20.24 7.85
C GLN A 220 -7.78 19.34 6.95
N TYR A 221 -7.90 18.04 7.28
CA TYR A 221 -8.60 17.03 6.50
C TYR A 221 -9.68 16.32 7.34
N PRO A 222 -10.79 16.98 7.68
CA PRO A 222 -11.86 16.44 8.52
C PRO A 222 -12.65 15.30 7.85
N ASN A 223 -12.42 15.06 6.57
CA ASN A 223 -12.99 13.93 5.82
C ASN A 223 -12.40 12.57 6.27
N ILE A 224 -11.22 12.55 6.89
CA ILE A 224 -10.56 11.30 7.32
C ILE A 224 -11.25 10.77 8.58
N ARG A 225 -11.97 9.67 8.41
CA ARG A 225 -12.76 9.04 9.48
C ARG A 225 -11.94 8.10 10.37
N LEU A 226 -11.04 7.33 9.75
CA LEU A 226 -10.12 6.44 10.45
C LEU A 226 -8.69 6.78 10.06
N PHE A 227 -7.90 7.26 11.01
CA PHE A 227 -6.54 7.73 10.77
C PHE A 227 -5.54 6.89 11.55
N ASN A 228 -4.66 6.17 10.84
CA ASN A 228 -3.67 5.28 11.42
C ASN A 228 -2.26 5.76 11.10
N VAL A 229 -1.42 5.86 12.14
CA VAL A 229 0.01 6.16 12.02
C VAL A 229 0.82 4.92 12.39
N THR A 230 1.72 4.51 11.52
CA THR A 230 2.69 3.44 11.80
C THR A 230 4.04 4.06 12.17
N ALA A 231 4.63 3.66 13.31
CA ALA A 231 5.91 4.13 13.83
C ALA A 231 6.95 3.00 13.87
N GLY A 232 7.03 2.22 12.80
CA GLY A 232 8.00 1.14 12.64
C GLY A 232 8.07 0.20 13.86
N PRO A 233 9.26 0.06 14.49
CA PRO A 233 9.44 -0.85 15.61
C PRO A 233 8.76 -0.37 16.92
N GLU A 234 8.27 0.87 17.00
CA GLU A 234 7.57 1.36 18.16
C GLU A 234 6.12 0.87 18.22
N GLY A 235 5.48 0.72 17.05
CA GLY A 235 4.09 0.26 16.98
C GLY A 235 3.23 1.12 16.07
N SER A 236 1.96 1.29 16.45
CA SER A 236 1.01 2.06 15.67
C SER A 236 0.01 2.79 16.56
N CYS A 237 -0.49 3.91 16.04
CA CYS A 237 -1.51 4.71 16.68
C CYS A 237 -2.72 4.85 15.75
N SER A 238 -3.93 4.72 16.30
CA SER A 238 -5.18 4.98 15.58
C SER A 238 -5.92 6.14 16.23
N TYR A 239 -6.45 7.02 15.38
CA TYR A 239 -7.30 8.15 15.77
C TYR A 239 -8.65 8.01 15.07
N TYR A 240 -9.71 7.98 15.87
CA TYR A 240 -11.08 7.86 15.39
C TYR A 240 -11.99 8.71 16.27
N GLU A 241 -12.71 9.66 15.68
CA GLU A 241 -13.48 10.67 16.43
C GLU A 241 -12.61 11.34 17.51
N ASP A 242 -12.98 11.27 18.79
CA ASP A 242 -12.23 11.77 19.95
C ASP A 242 -11.27 10.72 20.55
N LYS A 243 -11.27 9.50 20.03
CA LYS A 243 -10.49 8.37 20.54
C LYS A 243 -9.07 8.35 19.96
N ARG A 244 -8.13 7.95 20.79
CA ARG A 244 -6.73 7.71 20.45
C ARG A 244 -6.27 6.42 21.10
N VAL A 245 -5.84 5.47 20.28
CA VAL A 245 -5.32 4.18 20.75
C VAL A 245 -3.93 3.95 20.22
N PHE A 246 -2.98 3.61 21.08
CA PHE A 246 -1.63 3.19 20.69
C PHE A 246 -1.42 1.72 21.07
N VAL A 247 -0.86 0.94 20.14
CA VAL A 247 -0.48 -0.46 20.36
C VAL A 247 0.98 -0.65 19.98
N PRO A 248 1.83 -1.17 20.89
CA PRO A 248 3.24 -1.44 20.57
C PRO A 248 3.36 -2.51 19.48
N ALA A 249 4.49 -2.46 18.75
CA ALA A 249 4.81 -3.47 17.74
C ALA A 249 4.99 -4.86 18.36
N CYS A 250 4.62 -5.88 17.59
CA CYS A 250 4.98 -7.26 17.93
C CYS A 250 6.50 -7.45 17.72
N LYS A 251 7.22 -7.86 18.78
CA LYS A 251 8.69 -7.99 18.79
C LYS A 251 9.12 -9.39 19.25
N LEU A 252 8.95 -10.41 18.41
CA LEU A 252 9.36 -11.77 18.72
C LEU A 252 10.74 -12.16 18.13
N GLY A 253 11.43 -11.20 17.48
CA GLY A 253 12.72 -11.38 16.81
C GLY A 253 12.59 -12.02 15.41
N GLY A 254 13.73 -12.25 14.74
CA GLY A 254 13.73 -12.91 13.43
C GLY A 254 13.38 -12.05 12.23
N THR A 255 13.38 -10.71 12.36
CA THR A 255 13.18 -9.81 11.23
C THR A 255 14.30 -9.98 10.20
N ILE A 256 13.90 -10.30 8.96
CA ILE A 256 14.81 -10.49 7.81
C ILE A 256 14.73 -9.27 6.90
N GLU A 257 13.49 -8.81 6.63
CA GLU A 257 13.19 -7.76 5.69
C GLU A 257 11.92 -7.02 6.11
N THR A 258 11.82 -5.71 5.83
CA THR A 258 10.64 -4.91 6.22
C THR A 258 9.73 -4.56 5.03
N THR A 259 10.01 -5.11 3.85
CA THR A 259 9.18 -4.91 2.65
C THR A 259 7.78 -5.48 2.89
N GLY A 260 6.76 -4.69 2.57
CA GLY A 260 5.37 -5.09 2.70
C GLY A 260 4.78 -4.97 4.11
N ALA A 261 5.55 -4.58 5.14
CA ALA A 261 5.02 -4.47 6.51
C ALA A 261 3.91 -3.40 6.62
N GLY A 262 4.15 -2.21 6.04
CA GLY A 262 3.15 -1.14 5.99
C GLY A 262 1.90 -1.53 5.20
N ASP A 263 2.11 -2.20 4.06
CA ASP A 263 1.03 -2.67 3.19
C ASP A 263 0.19 -3.74 3.89
N THR A 264 0.85 -4.68 4.60
CA THR A 264 0.19 -5.72 5.43
C THR A 264 -0.64 -5.08 6.54
N PHE A 265 -0.08 -4.10 7.25
CA PHE A 265 -0.81 -3.34 8.27
C PHE A 265 -2.05 -2.66 7.66
N CYS A 266 -1.88 -1.94 6.55
CA CYS A 266 -2.98 -1.29 5.84
C CYS A 266 -4.09 -2.30 5.47
N ALA A 267 -3.73 -3.43 4.89
CA ALA A 267 -4.68 -4.49 4.53
C ALA A 267 -5.49 -5.00 5.73
N CYS A 268 -4.84 -5.18 6.90
CA CYS A 268 -5.52 -5.61 8.12
C CYS A 268 -6.52 -4.55 8.62
N VAL A 269 -6.16 -3.26 8.53
CA VAL A 269 -7.09 -2.14 8.81
C VAL A 269 -8.29 -2.17 7.86
N LEU A 270 -8.05 -2.34 6.55
CA LEU A 270 -9.14 -2.42 5.57
C LEU A 270 -10.04 -3.65 5.82
N ASN A 271 -9.45 -4.80 6.17
CA ASN A 271 -10.20 -5.99 6.52
C ASN A 271 -11.10 -5.74 7.74
N PHE A 272 -10.57 -5.09 8.78
CA PHE A 272 -11.34 -4.72 9.95
C PHE A 272 -12.55 -3.82 9.58
N VAL A 273 -12.33 -2.81 8.74
CA VAL A 273 -13.41 -1.92 8.26
C VAL A 273 -14.45 -2.70 7.45
N LEU A 274 -14.04 -3.68 6.66
CA LEU A 274 -14.97 -4.55 5.93
C LEU A 274 -15.82 -5.42 6.85
N GLU A 275 -15.32 -5.81 8.00
CA GLU A 275 -16.02 -6.63 9.00
C GLU A 275 -16.96 -5.80 9.89
N HIS A 276 -16.51 -4.63 10.34
CA HIS A 276 -17.18 -3.85 11.40
C HIS A 276 -17.82 -2.54 10.90
N GLY A 277 -17.42 -2.06 9.72
CA GLY A 277 -17.77 -0.72 9.26
C GLY A 277 -16.88 0.36 9.87
N LEU A 278 -17.31 1.61 9.71
CA LEU A 278 -16.62 2.80 10.25
C LEU A 278 -17.49 3.59 11.26
N ASP A 279 -18.63 3.04 11.69
CA ASP A 279 -19.55 3.76 12.57
C ASP A 279 -19.50 3.16 13.98
N GLY A 280 -19.37 4.01 15.01
CA GLY A 280 -19.51 3.62 16.41
C GLY A 280 -18.38 2.74 16.95
N LEU A 281 -17.16 2.83 16.40
CA LEU A 281 -16.01 2.05 16.88
C LEU A 281 -15.63 2.46 18.31
N ALA A 282 -15.46 1.46 19.19
CA ALA A 282 -14.95 1.65 20.55
C ALA A 282 -13.40 1.58 20.59
N GLU A 283 -12.80 1.96 21.71
CA GLU A 283 -11.35 1.86 21.90
C GLU A 283 -10.86 0.39 21.87
N GLU A 284 -11.69 -0.52 22.37
CA GLU A 284 -11.44 -1.95 22.33
C GLU A 284 -11.36 -2.48 20.89
N ASP A 285 -12.24 -1.99 20.00
CA ASP A 285 -12.24 -2.32 18.58
C ASP A 285 -10.96 -1.85 17.90
N LEU A 286 -10.57 -0.59 18.14
CA LEU A 286 -9.33 -0.02 17.62
C LEU A 286 -8.10 -0.77 18.16
N THR A 287 -8.12 -1.17 19.45
CA THR A 287 -7.04 -1.95 20.07
C THR A 287 -6.91 -3.31 19.41
N ALA A 288 -8.02 -4.02 19.19
CA ALA A 288 -8.03 -5.32 18.52
C ALA A 288 -7.52 -5.21 17.08
N MET A 289 -8.00 -4.21 16.34
CA MET A 289 -7.55 -3.89 14.99
C MET A 289 -6.03 -3.68 14.92
N LEU A 290 -5.49 -2.81 15.78
CA LEU A 290 -4.06 -2.50 15.79
C LEU A 290 -3.20 -3.69 16.22
N ARG A 291 -3.64 -4.49 17.20
CA ARG A 291 -2.94 -5.72 17.61
C ARG A 291 -2.82 -6.69 16.44
N PHE A 292 -3.94 -6.96 15.77
CA PHE A 292 -3.95 -7.84 14.61
C PHE A 292 -3.04 -7.31 13.48
N ALA A 293 -3.15 -6.03 13.15
CA ALA A 293 -2.37 -5.39 12.10
C ALA A 293 -0.87 -5.37 12.40
N ASN A 294 -0.47 -5.03 13.65
CA ASN A 294 0.93 -5.05 14.07
C ASN A 294 1.52 -6.47 14.06
N THR A 295 0.74 -7.48 14.46
CA THR A 295 1.18 -8.88 14.44
C THR A 295 1.35 -9.41 13.02
N ALA A 296 0.42 -9.10 12.11
CA ALA A 296 0.54 -9.46 10.70
C ALA A 296 1.73 -8.74 10.03
N ALA A 297 1.91 -7.44 10.29
CA ALA A 297 3.04 -6.67 9.82
C ALA A 297 4.38 -7.21 10.33
N TYR A 298 4.44 -7.67 11.58
CA TYR A 298 5.62 -8.38 12.10
C TYR A 298 5.88 -9.67 11.33
N LEU A 299 4.87 -10.52 11.14
CA LEU A 299 5.05 -11.83 10.49
C LEU A 299 5.59 -11.71 9.07
N VAL A 300 5.14 -10.75 8.27
CA VAL A 300 5.67 -10.55 6.92
C VAL A 300 7.15 -10.18 6.96
N THR A 301 7.63 -9.48 8.00
CA THR A 301 9.05 -9.12 8.11
C THR A 301 9.98 -10.30 8.40
N THR A 302 9.44 -11.44 8.81
CA THR A 302 10.22 -12.67 9.06
C THR A 302 10.47 -13.50 7.80
N ARG A 303 10.02 -13.03 6.64
CA ARG A 303 10.15 -13.69 5.33
C ARG A 303 10.70 -12.71 4.31
N LYS A 304 11.24 -13.25 3.19
CA LYS A 304 11.68 -12.43 2.06
C LYS A 304 10.52 -12.16 1.10
N GLY A 305 10.55 -10.98 0.49
CA GLY A 305 9.55 -10.53 -0.46
C GLY A 305 8.30 -9.98 0.21
N ALA A 306 7.24 -9.72 -0.56
CA ALA A 306 5.99 -9.14 -0.07
C ALA A 306 4.78 -10.00 -0.47
N ILE A 307 4.35 -10.00 -1.73
CA ILE A 307 3.10 -10.65 -2.19
C ILE A 307 3.01 -12.12 -1.73
N ARG A 308 4.10 -12.89 -1.90
CA ARG A 308 4.16 -14.31 -1.54
C ARG A 308 4.44 -14.58 -0.07
N SER A 309 4.78 -13.54 0.70
CA SER A 309 5.19 -13.64 2.11
C SER A 309 4.08 -13.31 3.08
N MET A 310 2.91 -12.91 2.58
CA MET A 310 1.76 -12.53 3.41
C MET A 310 1.35 -13.69 4.31
N PRO A 311 1.18 -13.44 5.64
CA PRO A 311 0.77 -14.47 6.58
C PRO A 311 -0.68 -14.91 6.37
N GLU A 312 -0.97 -16.18 6.69
CA GLU A 312 -2.34 -16.65 6.81
C GLU A 312 -3.00 -16.09 8.08
N ARG A 313 -4.34 -15.96 8.10
CA ARG A 313 -5.11 -15.45 9.25
C ARG A 313 -4.76 -16.22 10.53
N GLU A 314 -4.72 -17.54 10.45
CA GLU A 314 -4.47 -18.42 11.59
C GLU A 314 -3.06 -18.23 12.18
N GLN A 315 -2.08 -17.85 11.35
CA GLN A 315 -0.72 -17.55 11.82
C GLN A 315 -0.69 -16.25 12.63
N VAL A 316 -1.50 -15.26 12.25
CA VAL A 316 -1.64 -14.00 13.01
C VAL A 316 -2.36 -14.26 14.32
N GLU A 317 -3.50 -14.96 14.28
CA GLU A 317 -4.33 -15.26 15.46
C GLU A 317 -3.59 -16.09 16.50
N ALA A 318 -2.69 -16.98 16.07
CA ALA A 318 -1.87 -17.80 16.98
C ALA A 318 -0.85 -16.99 17.82
N LEU A 319 -0.63 -15.70 17.50
CA LEU A 319 0.31 -14.81 18.18
C LEU A 319 -0.37 -13.68 18.96
N LEU A 320 -1.71 -13.59 18.93
CA LEU A 320 -2.50 -12.59 19.67
C LEU A 320 -2.76 -13.02 21.11
#